data_9e3288bc7f6824cd1c6648cac2b732f7
#
_entry.id   9e3288bc7f6824cd1c6648cac2b732f7
#
_cell.length_a   1.000
_cell.length_b   1.000
_cell.length_c   1.000
_cell.angle_alpha   90.00
_cell.angle_beta   90.00
_cell.angle_gamma   90.00
#
_symmetry.space_group_name_H-M   'P 1'
#
loop_
_entity.id
_entity.type
_entity.pdbx_description
1 polymer ?
#
loop_
_entity_poly.entity_id
_entity_poly.type
_entity_poly.pdbx_seq_one_letter_code
_entity_poly.pdbx_strand_id
1 'polypeptide(L)'
;MHQLVENNKGFTTLEVIVVLCIVGIISAFAFPQIMDWNKSRAVKTDVIRVVNIFDNINSQVQRGLYAFAQVYMNFEIDQDTGITTLTVTSRGMTADTLGNKITQDMTFRSETDRCSLDREDWDHDGADTDRAEVSQEILNNIETNFNGEEAVCFSKDGRWYSTSNFFQGSNSFEMSGRGGVCDDQDEKGPQCDYRIVWSRFGNIKLEKWN
;
A
#
# COMPACT_ATOMS: atom_id res chain seq x y z
N MET A 1 22.87 -12.29 68.72
CA MET A 1 21.87 -12.27 67.67
C MET A 1 21.31 -10.85 67.60
N HIS A 2 21.76 -10.05 66.56
CA HIS A 2 21.20 -8.73 66.36
C HIS A 2 20.09 -8.90 65.33
N GLN A 3 18.82 -8.70 65.69
CA GLN A 3 17.72 -8.58 64.80
C GLN A 3 17.77 -7.17 64.20
N LEU A 4 17.99 -7.11 62.87
CA LEU A 4 17.79 -5.91 62.07
C LEU A 4 16.27 -5.67 61.98
N VAL A 5 15.79 -4.65 62.70
CA VAL A 5 14.40 -4.17 62.53
C VAL A 5 14.32 -3.46 61.20
N GLU A 6 13.76 -4.12 60.19
CA GLU A 6 13.39 -3.50 58.91
C GLU A 6 12.30 -2.47 59.14
N ASN A 7 12.68 -1.22 58.97
CA ASN A 7 11.79 -0.07 59.16
C ASN A 7 10.95 0.10 57.88
N ASN A 8 9.86 -0.67 57.76
CA ASN A 8 8.90 -0.56 56.67
C ASN A 8 8.12 0.75 56.77
N LYS A 9 8.65 1.81 56.17
CA LYS A 9 7.94 3.10 56.01
C LYS A 9 6.91 2.94 54.90
N GLY A 10 5.62 2.90 55.25
CA GLY A 10 4.52 2.96 54.32
C GLY A 10 4.41 4.36 53.66
N PHE A 11 3.87 4.43 52.44
CA PHE A 11 3.61 5.68 51.75
C PHE A 11 2.55 6.51 52.48
N THR A 12 2.76 7.80 52.55
CA THR A 12 1.77 8.72 53.10
C THR A 12 0.67 9.00 52.05
N THR A 13 -0.54 9.26 52.51
CA THR A 13 -1.68 9.61 51.59
C THR A 13 -1.34 10.81 50.73
N LEU A 14 -0.62 11.78 51.27
CA LEU A 14 -0.16 12.98 50.54
C LEU A 14 0.78 12.62 49.37
N GLU A 15 1.71 11.70 49.60
CA GLU A 15 2.69 11.26 48.62
C GLU A 15 2.01 10.57 47.44
N VAL A 16 0.98 9.74 47.70
CA VAL A 16 0.17 9.09 46.64
C VAL A 16 -0.59 10.12 45.83
N ILE A 17 -1.21 11.13 46.47
CA ILE A 17 -1.94 12.19 45.79
C ILE A 17 -1.00 13.00 44.86
N VAL A 18 0.19 13.37 45.37
CA VAL A 18 1.16 14.12 44.56
C VAL A 18 1.62 13.32 43.33
N VAL A 19 1.91 12.02 43.50
CA VAL A 19 2.29 11.14 42.39
C VAL A 19 1.15 11.03 41.36
N LEU A 20 -0.09 10.86 41.80
CA LEU A 20 -1.24 10.79 40.92
C LEU A 20 -1.45 12.11 40.11
N CYS A 21 -1.25 13.26 40.76
CA CYS A 21 -1.29 14.56 40.08
C CYS A 21 -0.20 14.68 39.00
N ILE A 22 1.03 14.28 39.30
CA ILE A 22 2.14 14.32 38.34
C ILE A 22 1.87 13.38 37.14
N VAL A 23 1.44 12.14 37.42
CA VAL A 23 1.10 11.17 36.40
C VAL A 23 -0.05 11.68 35.54
N GLY A 24 -1.08 12.28 36.12
CA GLY A 24 -2.20 12.90 35.41
C GLY A 24 -1.75 13.98 34.41
N ILE A 25 -0.87 14.88 34.86
CA ILE A 25 -0.33 15.96 34.03
C ILE A 25 0.49 15.39 32.86
N ILE A 26 1.42 14.46 33.15
CA ILE A 26 2.25 13.85 32.10
C ILE A 26 1.38 13.10 31.10
N SER A 27 0.37 12.35 31.56
CA SER A 27 -0.53 11.59 30.69
C SER A 27 -1.33 12.50 29.74
N ALA A 28 -1.77 13.67 30.22
CA ALA A 28 -2.53 14.61 29.41
C ALA A 28 -1.73 15.13 28.17
N PHE A 29 -0.41 15.28 28.31
CA PHE A 29 0.44 15.71 27.20
C PHE A 29 0.96 14.53 26.34
N ALA A 30 1.18 13.37 26.93
CA ALA A 30 1.73 12.22 26.22
C ALA A 30 0.70 11.51 25.34
N PHE A 31 -0.56 11.48 25.77
CA PHE A 31 -1.62 10.71 25.11
C PHE A 31 -1.86 11.11 23.64
N PRO A 32 -2.02 12.41 23.25
CA PRO A 32 -2.22 12.79 21.86
C PRO A 32 -1.03 12.40 20.97
N GLN A 33 0.20 12.56 21.45
CA GLN A 33 1.40 12.22 20.67
C GLN A 33 1.50 10.73 20.36
N ILE A 34 1.08 9.88 21.31
CA ILE A 34 1.06 8.42 21.12
C ILE A 34 0.01 8.02 20.08
N MET A 35 -1.14 8.68 20.07
CA MET A 35 -2.19 8.42 19.07
C MET A 35 -1.73 8.77 17.65
N ASP A 36 -1.11 9.92 17.46
CA ASP A 36 -0.60 10.35 16.15
C ASP A 36 0.55 9.46 15.66
N TRP A 37 1.43 9.07 16.56
CA TRP A 37 2.48 8.11 16.24
C TRP A 37 1.94 6.75 15.80
N ASN A 38 0.90 6.23 16.48
CA ASN A 38 0.25 4.97 16.12
C ASN A 38 -0.42 5.04 14.74
N LYS A 39 -1.11 6.16 14.43
CA LYS A 39 -1.70 6.38 13.10
C LYS A 39 -0.64 6.38 11.99
N SER A 40 0.42 7.15 12.16
CA SER A 40 1.53 7.21 11.20
C SER A 40 2.19 5.84 10.99
N ARG A 41 2.27 5.04 12.04
CA ARG A 41 2.83 3.69 11.98
C ARG A 41 1.92 2.71 11.23
N ALA A 42 0.60 2.81 11.41
CA ALA A 42 -0.37 2.01 10.68
C ALA A 42 -0.28 2.29 9.17
N VAL A 43 -0.34 3.56 8.76
CA VAL A 43 -0.17 3.98 7.36
C VAL A 43 1.12 3.45 6.76
N LYS A 44 2.24 3.61 7.46
CA LYS A 44 3.53 3.07 7.00
C LYS A 44 3.47 1.55 6.76
N THR A 45 2.81 0.82 7.63
CA THR A 45 2.66 -0.64 7.50
C THR A 45 1.86 -0.98 6.24
N ASP A 46 0.77 -0.26 5.99
CA ASP A 46 -0.10 -0.47 4.83
C ASP A 46 0.64 -0.14 3.53
N VAL A 47 1.37 0.97 3.49
CA VAL A 47 2.22 1.32 2.34
C VAL A 47 3.28 0.25 2.08
N ILE A 48 3.91 -0.31 3.11
CA ILE A 48 4.88 -1.41 2.95
C ILE A 48 4.21 -2.66 2.37
N ARG A 49 2.95 -2.97 2.74
CA ARG A 49 2.21 -4.10 2.14
C ARG A 49 2.04 -3.90 0.64
N VAL A 50 1.66 -2.70 0.21
CA VAL A 50 1.55 -2.38 -1.22
C VAL A 50 2.89 -2.52 -1.93
N VAL A 51 3.97 -1.96 -1.38
CA VAL A 51 5.33 -2.12 -1.93
C VAL A 51 5.70 -3.58 -2.08
N ASN A 52 5.37 -4.41 -1.09
CA ASN A 52 5.66 -5.84 -1.14
C ASN A 52 4.90 -6.56 -2.27
N ILE A 53 3.65 -6.15 -2.58
CA ILE A 53 2.91 -6.69 -3.72
C ILE A 53 3.64 -6.39 -5.02
N PHE A 54 4.03 -5.13 -5.22
CA PHE A 54 4.77 -4.70 -6.42
C PHE A 54 6.10 -5.45 -6.55
N ASP A 55 6.89 -5.50 -5.48
CA ASP A 55 8.21 -6.12 -5.49
C ASP A 55 8.13 -7.64 -5.69
N ASN A 56 7.16 -8.28 -5.03
CA ASN A 56 6.93 -9.71 -5.14
C ASN A 56 6.57 -10.10 -6.58
N ILE A 57 5.56 -9.46 -7.19
CA ILE A 57 5.12 -9.82 -8.54
C ILE A 57 6.19 -9.51 -9.58
N ASN A 58 6.87 -8.36 -9.45
CA ASN A 58 7.99 -8.02 -10.35
C ASN A 58 9.13 -9.03 -10.22
N SER A 59 9.48 -9.43 -9.00
CA SER A 59 10.48 -10.48 -8.74
C SER A 59 10.13 -11.82 -9.43
N GLN A 60 8.84 -12.18 -9.42
CA GLN A 60 8.36 -13.42 -10.08
C GLN A 60 8.46 -13.32 -11.60
N VAL A 61 8.18 -12.14 -12.19
CA VAL A 61 8.40 -11.88 -13.62
C VAL A 61 9.89 -11.98 -13.96
N GLN A 62 10.76 -11.35 -13.17
CA GLN A 62 12.21 -11.39 -13.40
C GLN A 62 12.80 -12.81 -13.29
N ARG A 63 12.24 -13.64 -12.42
CA ARG A 63 12.60 -15.08 -12.30
C ARG A 63 12.02 -15.94 -13.41
N GLY A 64 11.16 -15.38 -14.26
CA GLY A 64 10.55 -16.08 -15.39
C GLY A 64 9.38 -16.98 -15.01
N LEU A 65 8.80 -16.85 -13.80
CA LEU A 65 7.57 -17.54 -13.43
C LEU A 65 6.39 -17.02 -14.25
N TYR A 66 6.35 -15.69 -14.47
CA TYR A 66 5.39 -15.04 -15.34
C TYR A 66 6.10 -14.33 -16.50
N ALA A 67 5.49 -14.37 -17.67
CA ALA A 67 5.95 -13.62 -18.84
C ALA A 67 5.51 -12.15 -18.76
N PHE A 68 4.37 -11.92 -18.11
CA PHE A 68 3.74 -10.62 -17.95
C PHE A 68 2.95 -10.60 -16.63
N ALA A 69 2.95 -9.47 -15.94
CA ALA A 69 2.20 -9.33 -14.70
C ALA A 69 1.61 -7.93 -14.56
N GLN A 70 0.49 -7.86 -13.85
CA GLN A 70 -0.25 -6.64 -13.57
C GLN A 70 -0.35 -6.42 -12.07
N VAL A 71 -0.18 -5.18 -11.63
CA VAL A 71 -0.67 -4.69 -10.33
C VAL A 71 -1.87 -3.81 -10.62
N TYR A 72 -3.03 -4.31 -10.29
CA TYR A 72 -4.31 -3.61 -10.41
C TYR A 72 -4.63 -2.96 -9.08
N MET A 73 -5.05 -1.71 -9.12
CA MET A 73 -5.41 -0.90 -7.97
C MET A 73 -6.80 -0.32 -8.19
N ASN A 74 -7.67 -0.44 -7.20
CA ASN A 74 -8.98 0.17 -7.20
C ASN A 74 -9.15 1.00 -5.93
N PHE A 75 -9.34 2.30 -6.09
CA PHE A 75 -9.59 3.23 -5.00
C PHE A 75 -11.05 3.66 -5.01
N GLU A 76 -11.74 3.39 -3.93
CA GLU A 76 -13.16 3.67 -3.75
C GLU A 76 -13.41 4.51 -2.50
N ILE A 77 -14.40 5.40 -2.59
CA ILE A 77 -14.90 6.17 -1.46
C ILE A 77 -16.34 5.75 -1.24
N ASP A 78 -16.63 5.15 -0.10
CA ASP A 78 -18.00 4.85 0.32
C ASP A 78 -18.74 6.18 0.59
N GLN A 79 -19.76 6.46 -0.20
CA GLN A 79 -20.51 7.72 -0.17
C GLN A 79 -21.29 7.89 1.14
N ASP A 80 -21.70 6.79 1.79
CA ASP A 80 -22.51 6.84 3.00
C ASP A 80 -21.66 7.02 4.26
N THR A 81 -20.52 6.33 4.32
CA THR A 81 -19.65 6.32 5.49
C THR A 81 -18.43 7.24 5.35
N GLY A 82 -18.11 7.66 4.12
CA GLY A 82 -16.89 8.39 3.78
C GLY A 82 -15.61 7.59 4.04
N ILE A 83 -15.73 6.25 4.14
CA ILE A 83 -14.54 5.38 4.29
C ILE A 83 -13.89 5.21 2.92
N THR A 84 -12.60 5.47 2.87
CA THR A 84 -11.78 5.20 1.68
C THR A 84 -11.25 3.79 1.74
N THR A 85 -11.28 3.10 0.61
CA THR A 85 -10.76 1.73 0.46
C THR A 85 -9.87 1.65 -0.77
N LEU A 86 -8.64 1.20 -0.59
CA LEU A 86 -7.72 0.87 -1.66
C LEU A 86 -7.55 -0.65 -1.73
N THR A 87 -7.99 -1.23 -2.83
CA THR A 87 -7.74 -2.65 -3.14
C THR A 87 -6.58 -2.74 -4.13
N VAL A 88 -5.56 -3.49 -3.76
CA VAL A 88 -4.38 -3.74 -4.61
C VAL A 88 -4.29 -5.22 -4.88
N THR A 89 -4.34 -5.62 -6.15
CA THR A 89 -4.28 -7.02 -6.57
C THR A 89 -3.15 -7.22 -7.57
N SER A 90 -2.28 -8.19 -7.32
CA SER A 90 -1.28 -8.61 -8.29
C SER A 90 -1.76 -9.82 -9.08
N ARG A 91 -1.53 -9.81 -10.38
CA ARG A 91 -1.89 -10.87 -11.33
C ARG A 91 -0.69 -11.25 -12.16
N GLY A 92 -0.55 -12.54 -12.44
CA GLY A 92 0.56 -13.06 -13.24
C GLY A 92 0.06 -13.89 -14.41
N MET A 93 0.69 -13.76 -15.57
CA MET A 93 0.38 -14.52 -16.78
C MET A 93 1.62 -15.31 -17.19
N THR A 94 1.48 -16.63 -17.30
CA THR A 94 2.58 -17.51 -17.73
C THR A 94 2.88 -17.30 -19.23
N ALA A 95 4.02 -17.79 -19.69
CA ALA A 95 4.40 -17.68 -21.09
C ALA A 95 3.42 -18.42 -22.01
N ASP A 96 2.91 -19.57 -21.57
CA ASP A 96 1.96 -20.39 -22.35
C ASP A 96 0.60 -19.68 -22.46
N THR A 97 0.08 -19.17 -21.33
CA THR A 97 -1.18 -18.39 -21.31
C THR A 97 -1.06 -17.13 -22.20
N LEU A 98 0.02 -16.37 -22.05
CA LEU A 98 0.26 -15.19 -22.87
C LEU A 98 0.35 -15.54 -24.35
N GLY A 99 1.05 -16.61 -24.72
CA GLY A 99 1.17 -17.08 -26.09
C GLY A 99 -0.19 -17.47 -26.70
N ASN A 100 -1.04 -18.13 -25.95
CA ASN A 100 -2.39 -18.52 -26.35
C ASN A 100 -3.27 -17.26 -26.57
N LYS A 101 -3.26 -16.32 -25.62
CA LYS A 101 -4.03 -15.06 -25.74
C LYS A 101 -3.58 -14.23 -26.93
N ILE A 102 -2.28 -14.06 -27.19
CA ILE A 102 -1.73 -13.34 -28.35
C ILE A 102 -2.17 -14.01 -29.67
N THR A 103 -2.37 -15.32 -29.67
CA THR A 103 -2.79 -16.06 -30.86
C THR A 103 -4.29 -15.92 -31.11
N GLN A 104 -5.08 -15.87 -30.04
CA GLN A 104 -6.55 -15.78 -30.11
C GLN A 104 -7.03 -14.33 -30.33
N ASP A 105 -6.36 -13.37 -29.70
CA ASP A 105 -6.72 -11.97 -29.78
C ASP A 105 -5.53 -11.10 -30.20
N MET A 106 -5.69 -10.43 -31.34
CA MET A 106 -4.66 -9.54 -31.89
C MET A 106 -4.39 -8.31 -31.02
N THR A 107 -5.33 -7.89 -30.16
CA THR A 107 -5.15 -6.77 -29.23
C THR A 107 -4.06 -7.07 -28.21
N PHE A 108 -3.94 -8.33 -27.78
CA PHE A 108 -2.86 -8.76 -26.87
C PHE A 108 -1.44 -8.69 -27.46
N ARG A 109 -1.29 -8.34 -28.74
CA ARG A 109 0.04 -8.12 -29.33
C ARG A 109 0.70 -6.83 -28.88
N SER A 110 -0.09 -5.80 -28.61
CA SER A 110 0.40 -4.56 -28.01
C SER A 110 0.64 -4.77 -26.51
N GLU A 111 1.78 -4.34 -26.02
CA GLU A 111 2.11 -4.46 -24.60
C GLU A 111 1.26 -3.54 -23.72
N THR A 112 0.82 -2.42 -24.28
CA THR A 112 -0.12 -1.49 -23.63
C THR A 112 -1.50 -2.13 -23.51
N ASP A 113 -1.97 -2.77 -24.56
CA ASP A 113 -3.29 -3.42 -24.55
C ASP A 113 -3.31 -4.66 -23.65
N ARG A 114 -2.16 -5.35 -23.48
CA ARG A 114 -2.01 -6.43 -22.50
C ARG A 114 -2.18 -5.96 -21.05
N CYS A 115 -1.92 -4.69 -20.77
CA CYS A 115 -2.13 -4.09 -19.45
C CYS A 115 -3.58 -3.63 -19.31
N SER A 116 -4.55 -4.42 -19.81
CA SER A 116 -5.97 -4.13 -19.66
C SER A 116 -6.37 -4.12 -18.18
N LEU A 117 -7.29 -3.23 -17.84
CA LEU A 117 -7.94 -3.19 -16.52
C LEU A 117 -8.98 -4.30 -16.38
N ASP A 118 -9.39 -4.92 -17.50
CA ASP A 118 -10.42 -5.93 -17.48
C ASP A 118 -9.94 -7.21 -16.81
N ARG A 119 -10.68 -7.60 -15.78
CA ARG A 119 -10.40 -8.81 -15.01
C ARG A 119 -10.56 -10.08 -15.87
N GLU A 120 -11.53 -10.11 -16.78
CA GLU A 120 -11.84 -11.26 -17.63
C GLU A 120 -10.67 -11.58 -18.57
N ASP A 121 -9.93 -10.55 -18.97
CA ASP A 121 -8.75 -10.73 -19.82
C ASP A 121 -7.59 -11.47 -19.12
N TRP A 122 -7.58 -11.44 -17.79
CA TRP A 122 -6.55 -12.08 -16.96
C TRP A 122 -6.98 -13.45 -16.42
N ASP A 123 -8.27 -13.79 -16.46
CA ASP A 123 -8.78 -15.09 -16.07
C ASP A 123 -8.59 -16.11 -17.19
N HIS A 124 -8.05 -17.27 -16.87
CA HIS A 124 -7.88 -18.38 -17.80
C HIS A 124 -9.10 -19.31 -17.71
N ASP A 125 -9.87 -19.41 -18.82
CA ASP A 125 -10.89 -20.42 -19.09
C ASP A 125 -12.05 -20.61 -18.07
N GLY A 126 -12.30 -19.67 -17.16
CA GLY A 126 -13.42 -19.77 -16.23
C GLY A 126 -13.35 -20.94 -15.24
N ALA A 127 -12.25 -21.67 -15.19
CA ALA A 127 -11.99 -22.68 -14.18
C ALA A 127 -11.38 -22.01 -12.94
N ASP A 128 -11.99 -22.26 -11.80
CA ASP A 128 -11.62 -21.71 -10.48
C ASP A 128 -10.18 -22.02 -10.03
N THR A 129 -9.45 -22.83 -10.78
CA THR A 129 -8.12 -23.35 -10.49
C THR A 129 -6.97 -22.55 -11.09
N ASP A 130 -7.24 -21.70 -12.10
CA ASP A 130 -6.22 -20.95 -12.83
C ASP A 130 -6.31 -19.44 -12.57
N ARG A 131 -6.53 -19.06 -11.31
CA ARG A 131 -6.55 -17.66 -10.93
C ARG A 131 -5.21 -17.01 -11.22
N ALA A 132 -5.23 -16.03 -12.11
CA ALA A 132 -4.08 -15.15 -12.34
C ALA A 132 -3.69 -14.33 -11.10
N GLU A 133 -4.57 -14.28 -10.09
CA GLU A 133 -4.34 -13.53 -8.85
C GLU A 133 -3.27 -14.22 -8.00
N VAL A 134 -2.19 -13.48 -7.74
CA VAL A 134 -1.05 -13.94 -6.93
C VAL A 134 -1.19 -13.47 -5.49
N SER A 135 -1.60 -12.21 -5.29
CA SER A 135 -1.78 -11.61 -3.98
C SER A 135 -2.77 -10.46 -4.05
N GLN A 136 -3.55 -10.28 -2.99
CA GLN A 136 -4.47 -9.17 -2.83
C GLN A 136 -4.35 -8.57 -1.42
N GLU A 137 -4.36 -7.25 -1.33
CA GLU A 137 -4.47 -6.50 -0.07
C GLU A 137 -5.60 -5.49 -0.18
N ILE A 138 -6.37 -5.35 0.90
CA ILE A 138 -7.44 -4.38 1.04
C ILE A 138 -7.08 -3.46 2.21
N LEU A 139 -6.93 -2.18 1.91
CA LEU A 139 -6.49 -1.15 2.84
C LEU A 139 -7.61 -0.15 3.06
N ASN A 140 -7.96 0.09 4.31
CA ASN A 140 -9.01 1.04 4.66
C ASN A 140 -8.39 2.32 5.23
N ASN A 141 -9.09 3.44 5.03
CA ASN A 141 -8.68 4.77 5.51
C ASN A 141 -7.32 5.21 4.93
N ILE A 142 -7.09 4.88 3.67
CA ILE A 142 -5.94 5.34 2.88
C ILE A 142 -6.46 6.35 1.85
N GLU A 143 -5.70 7.41 1.64
CA GLU A 143 -5.87 8.38 0.57
C GLU A 143 -4.82 8.13 -0.51
N THR A 144 -5.18 8.34 -1.77
CA THR A 144 -4.27 8.23 -2.91
C THR A 144 -4.40 9.46 -3.79
N ASN A 145 -3.38 9.73 -4.61
CA ASN A 145 -3.42 10.81 -5.58
C ASN A 145 -4.08 10.40 -6.91
N PHE A 146 -4.75 9.25 -6.95
CA PHE A 146 -5.60 8.82 -8.05
C PHE A 146 -6.98 8.39 -7.52
N ASN A 147 -7.98 8.35 -8.40
CA ASN A 147 -9.34 7.90 -8.10
C ASN A 147 -9.76 6.80 -9.07
N GLY A 148 -10.52 5.82 -8.58
CA GLY A 148 -11.03 4.71 -9.38
C GLY A 148 -9.96 3.65 -9.63
N GLU A 149 -9.96 3.12 -10.84
CA GLU A 149 -9.17 1.96 -11.23
C GLU A 149 -7.90 2.36 -11.99
N GLU A 150 -6.78 1.79 -11.57
CA GLU A 150 -5.48 2.00 -12.18
C GLU A 150 -4.71 0.68 -12.28
N ALA A 151 -3.87 0.53 -13.31
CA ALA A 151 -3.02 -0.64 -13.45
C ALA A 151 -1.62 -0.31 -13.92
N VAL A 152 -0.66 -1.04 -13.35
CA VAL A 152 0.75 -1.03 -13.75
C VAL A 152 1.17 -2.45 -14.08
N CYS A 153 1.79 -2.65 -15.23
CA CYS A 153 2.22 -3.96 -15.69
C CYS A 153 3.73 -4.04 -15.86
N PHE A 154 4.25 -5.23 -15.59
CA PHE A 154 5.67 -5.55 -15.72
C PHE A 154 5.86 -6.68 -16.71
N SER A 155 6.88 -6.57 -17.56
CA SER A 155 7.25 -7.62 -18.49
C SER A 155 8.64 -8.17 -18.20
N LYS A 156 8.93 -9.36 -18.71
CA LYS A 156 10.20 -10.06 -18.53
C LYS A 156 11.41 -9.30 -19.10
N ASP A 157 11.19 -8.40 -20.04
CA ASP A 157 12.26 -7.54 -20.61
C ASP A 157 12.63 -6.35 -19.70
N GLY A 158 12.04 -6.28 -18.50
CA GLY A 158 12.29 -5.25 -17.51
C GLY A 158 11.57 -3.93 -17.79
N ARG A 159 10.61 -3.91 -18.70
CA ARG A 159 9.78 -2.73 -18.97
C ARG A 159 8.51 -2.76 -18.14
N TRP A 160 7.98 -1.58 -17.88
CA TRP A 160 6.68 -1.41 -17.28
C TRP A 160 5.75 -0.67 -18.25
N TYR A 161 4.46 -0.91 -18.10
CA TYR A 161 3.39 -0.37 -18.93
C TYR A 161 2.22 0.07 -18.06
N SER A 162 1.42 1.00 -18.53
CA SER A 162 0.14 1.37 -17.94
C SER A 162 -0.85 1.73 -19.03
N THR A 163 -2.11 1.40 -18.81
CA THR A 163 -3.23 1.82 -19.67
C THR A 163 -3.81 3.15 -19.25
N SER A 164 -3.51 3.58 -18.05
CA SER A 164 -4.06 4.78 -17.44
C SER A 164 -3.36 6.04 -17.90
N ASN A 165 -4.14 7.10 -18.08
CA ASN A 165 -3.61 8.43 -18.33
C ASN A 165 -2.86 8.99 -17.11
N PHE A 166 -3.20 8.53 -15.91
CA PHE A 166 -2.55 8.95 -14.66
C PHE A 166 -1.07 8.59 -14.65
N PHE A 167 -0.72 7.35 -15.06
CA PHE A 167 0.67 6.90 -15.11
C PHE A 167 1.40 7.24 -16.41
N GLN A 168 0.72 7.86 -17.40
CA GLN A 168 1.38 8.32 -18.63
C GLN A 168 2.38 9.45 -18.30
N GLY A 169 3.64 9.08 -18.13
CA GLY A 169 4.72 9.99 -17.77
C GLY A 169 5.10 9.99 -16.28
N SER A 170 4.35 9.30 -15.43
CA SER A 170 4.68 9.10 -14.02
C SER A 170 4.93 7.63 -13.74
N ASN A 171 6.06 7.33 -13.11
CA ASN A 171 6.41 6.00 -12.60
C ASN A 171 6.23 5.92 -11.09
N SER A 172 5.23 6.59 -10.57
CA SER A 172 4.97 6.65 -9.13
C SER A 172 3.52 6.95 -8.82
N PHE A 173 3.09 6.57 -7.64
CA PHE A 173 1.87 7.05 -7.02
C PHE A 173 2.09 7.36 -5.54
N GLU A 174 1.18 8.11 -4.97
CA GLU A 174 1.30 8.64 -3.63
C GLU A 174 0.18 8.13 -2.74
N MET A 175 0.49 7.92 -1.48
CA MET A 175 -0.42 7.40 -0.46
C MET A 175 -0.27 8.15 0.84
N SER A 176 -1.39 8.37 1.52
CA SER A 176 -1.46 8.95 2.86
C SER A 176 -2.49 8.24 3.72
N GLY A 177 -2.46 8.44 5.02
CA GLY A 177 -3.53 8.02 5.91
C GLY A 177 -4.69 9.00 5.89
N ARG A 178 -5.89 8.56 6.28
CA ARG A 178 -7.08 9.40 6.38
C ARG A 178 -6.81 10.64 7.26
N GLY A 179 -6.99 11.83 6.69
CA GLY A 179 -6.71 13.12 7.33
C GLY A 179 -5.29 13.63 7.11
N GLY A 180 -4.43 12.85 6.42
CA GLY A 180 -3.27 13.37 5.74
C GLY A 180 -3.75 13.80 4.34
N VAL A 181 -3.59 15.05 4.01
CA VAL A 181 -4.13 15.64 2.78
C VAL A 181 -3.24 15.24 1.62
N CYS A 182 -3.69 14.30 0.77
CA CYS A 182 -3.21 14.24 -0.59
C CYS A 182 -3.95 15.33 -1.40
N ASP A 183 -3.75 16.60 -1.06
CA ASP A 183 -4.47 17.69 -1.69
C ASP A 183 -3.67 18.27 -2.86
N ASP A 184 -4.21 18.12 -4.07
CA ASP A 184 -3.69 18.70 -5.30
C ASP A 184 -3.88 20.25 -5.36
N GLN A 185 -4.49 20.85 -4.34
CA GLN A 185 -4.97 22.24 -4.38
C GLN A 185 -3.99 23.27 -3.79
N ASP A 186 -2.96 22.83 -3.07
CA ASP A 186 -1.97 23.78 -2.54
C ASP A 186 -0.80 23.97 -3.50
N GLU A 187 -0.41 25.22 -3.75
CA GLU A 187 0.74 25.64 -4.60
C GLU A 187 2.09 24.99 -4.22
N LYS A 188 2.13 24.15 -3.18
CA LYS A 188 3.32 23.45 -2.69
C LYS A 188 3.44 21.99 -3.16
N GLY A 189 2.47 21.51 -3.98
CA GLY A 189 2.43 20.13 -4.46
C GLY A 189 1.75 19.16 -3.48
N PRO A 190 1.38 17.95 -3.96
CA PRO A 190 0.64 16.98 -3.18
C PRO A 190 1.44 16.55 -1.95
N GLN A 191 0.87 16.68 -0.77
CA GLN A 191 1.50 16.30 0.50
C GLN A 191 1.04 14.93 0.97
N CYS A 192 1.22 13.92 0.13
CA CYS A 192 1.08 12.55 0.61
C CYS A 192 2.30 12.16 1.48
N ASP A 193 2.07 11.38 2.54
CA ASP A 193 3.14 10.96 3.44
C ASP A 193 4.18 10.07 2.76
N TYR A 194 3.77 9.31 1.74
CA TYR A 194 4.58 8.29 1.09
C TYR A 194 4.38 8.29 -0.42
N ARG A 195 5.48 8.06 -1.14
CA ARG A 195 5.50 7.89 -2.59
C ARG A 195 6.12 6.54 -2.93
N ILE A 196 5.41 5.74 -3.71
CA ILE A 196 5.92 4.48 -4.27
C ILE A 196 6.37 4.77 -5.70
N VAL A 197 7.65 4.50 -5.97
CA VAL A 197 8.29 4.76 -7.26
C VAL A 197 8.80 3.45 -7.82
N TRP A 198 8.59 3.20 -9.12
CA TRP A 198 9.22 2.09 -9.82
C TRP A 198 10.14 2.58 -10.93
N SER A 199 11.29 1.95 -11.06
CA SER A 199 12.23 2.27 -12.12
C SER A 199 11.87 1.55 -13.42
N ARG A 200 12.50 1.97 -14.54
CA ARG A 200 12.38 1.29 -15.82
C ARG A 200 12.71 -0.21 -15.75
N PHE A 201 13.53 -0.61 -14.82
CA PHE A 201 13.94 -2.00 -14.61
C PHE A 201 13.13 -2.70 -13.50
N GLY A 202 12.02 -2.11 -13.08
CA GLY A 202 11.11 -2.68 -12.08
C GLY A 202 11.59 -2.60 -10.64
N ASN A 203 12.68 -1.90 -10.32
CA ASN A 203 13.06 -1.68 -8.93
C ASN A 203 12.02 -0.79 -8.27
N ILE A 204 11.44 -1.26 -7.17
CA ILE A 204 10.45 -0.54 -6.40
C ILE A 204 11.13 0.19 -5.26
N LYS A 205 10.81 1.45 -5.06
CA LYS A 205 11.36 2.30 -4.02
C LYS A 205 10.24 3.01 -3.28
N LEU A 206 10.31 2.98 -1.96
CA LEU A 206 9.46 3.78 -1.09
C LEU A 206 10.20 5.07 -0.72
N GLU A 207 9.59 6.19 -1.00
CA GLU A 207 10.05 7.51 -0.59
C GLU A 207 9.08 8.09 0.44
N LYS A 208 9.62 8.72 1.47
CA LYS A 208 8.82 9.48 2.44
C LYS A 208 8.96 10.96 2.08
N TRP A 209 7.84 11.64 1.92
CA TRP A 209 7.82 13.09 1.88
C TRP A 209 7.93 13.65 3.29
N ASN A 210 8.79 14.62 3.49
CA ASN A 210 8.94 15.37 4.75
C ASN A 210 8.32 16.73 4.60
#